data_ba57823b18a37329458a30646cc28259
#
_entry.id   ba57823b18a37329458a30646cc28259
#
_cell.length_a   1.000
_cell.length_b   1.000
_cell.length_c   1.000
_cell.angle_alpha   90.00
_cell.angle_beta   90.00
_cell.angle_gamma   90.00
#
_symmetry.space_group_name_H-M   'P 1'
#
loop_
_entity.id
_entity.type
_entity.pdbx_description
1 polymer ?
#
loop_
_entity_poly.entity_id
_entity_poly.type
_entity_poly.pdbx_seq_one_letter_code
_entity_poly.pdbx_strand_id
1 'polypeptide(L)'
;QCVMIDQITLDKQRFKNLSRADFIERKGSIYQMYQMEYGQTVVRSSERLRAGLAGKQHAEWLGLNPESPVLIIRRVALGIQDEPLEWRVSTLNTSQHEYFSELVA
;
A
#
# COMPACT_ATOMS: atom_id res chain seq x y z
N GLN A 1 3.10 -5.17 -17.02
CA GLN A 1 3.61 -6.19 -16.11
C GLN A 1 3.48 -5.73 -14.66
N CYS A 2 3.00 -6.60 -13.80
CA CYS A 2 2.82 -6.29 -12.38
C CYS A 2 4.17 -6.23 -11.66
N VAL A 3 4.45 -5.11 -10.98
CA VAL A 3 5.70 -4.90 -10.25
C VAL A 3 5.44 -4.89 -8.75
N MET A 4 4.23 -4.52 -8.33
CA MET A 4 3.89 -4.36 -6.92
C MET A 4 2.47 -4.82 -6.68
N ILE A 5 2.28 -5.49 -5.55
CA ILE A 5 0.96 -5.91 -5.07
C ILE A 5 0.71 -5.22 -3.74
N ASP A 6 -0.38 -4.49 -3.64
CA ASP A 6 -0.80 -3.85 -2.41
C ASP A 6 -2.00 -4.57 -1.81
N GLN A 7 -1.90 -4.90 -0.53
CA GLN A 7 -3.01 -5.39 0.26
C GLN A 7 -3.38 -4.30 1.26
N ILE A 8 -4.56 -3.74 1.10
CA ILE A 8 -5.00 -2.58 1.87
C ILE A 8 -6.16 -2.98 2.76
N THR A 9 -6.03 -2.69 4.04
CA THR A 9 -7.08 -2.94 5.04
C THR A 9 -7.54 -1.60 5.61
N LEU A 10 -8.85 -1.38 5.58
CA LEU A 10 -9.47 -0.12 6.00
C LEU A 10 -10.58 -0.38 7.04
N ASP A 11 -10.84 0.64 7.86
CA ASP A 11 -11.95 0.64 8.79
C ASP A 11 -13.24 0.93 8.03
N LYS A 12 -14.19 -0.01 8.08
CA LYS A 12 -15.46 0.13 7.38
C LYS A 12 -16.27 1.34 7.81
N GLN A 13 -16.15 1.74 9.05
CA GLN A 13 -16.92 2.88 9.55
C GLN A 13 -16.42 4.20 9.00
N ARG A 14 -15.12 4.29 8.76
CA ARG A 14 -14.50 5.52 8.24
C ARG A 14 -14.56 5.59 6.71
N PHE A 15 -14.68 4.44 6.06
CA PHE A 15 -14.67 4.35 4.59
C PHE A 15 -15.89 3.58 4.10
N LYS A 16 -17.07 4.10 4.41
CA LYS A 16 -18.33 3.43 4.07
C LYS A 16 -18.49 3.32 2.56
N ASN A 17 -18.82 2.11 2.13
CA ASN A 17 -19.09 1.79 0.73
C ASN A 17 -17.89 1.96 -0.21
N LEU A 18 -16.67 2.07 0.34
CA LEU A 18 -15.49 2.13 -0.50
C LEU A 18 -15.26 0.77 -1.15
N SER A 19 -15.17 0.76 -2.45
CA SER A 19 -15.03 -0.47 -3.24
C SER A 19 -13.71 -0.48 -4.01
N ARG A 20 -13.38 -1.64 -4.56
CA ARG A 20 -12.22 -1.77 -5.43
C ARG A 20 -12.33 -0.83 -6.65
N ALA A 21 -13.54 -0.67 -7.18
CA ALA A 21 -13.76 0.22 -8.32
C ALA A 21 -13.37 1.66 -7.98
N ASP A 22 -13.63 2.10 -6.75
CA ASP A 22 -13.26 3.45 -6.33
C ASP A 22 -11.76 3.67 -6.39
N PHE A 23 -10.97 2.66 -6.03
CA PHE A 23 -9.51 2.75 -6.14
C PHE A 23 -9.08 2.84 -7.61
N ILE A 24 -9.68 2.05 -8.47
CA ILE A 24 -9.32 1.99 -9.89
C ILE A 24 -9.71 3.28 -10.61
N GLU A 25 -10.88 3.80 -10.30
CA GLU A 25 -11.46 4.96 -11.00
C GLU A 25 -11.06 6.30 -10.37
N ARG A 26 -10.31 6.28 -9.29
CA ARG A 26 -9.96 7.50 -8.58
C ARG A 26 -9.20 8.48 -9.47
N LYS A 27 -9.40 9.76 -9.17
CA LYS A 27 -8.61 10.85 -9.75
C LYS A 27 -7.60 11.30 -8.70
N GLY A 28 -6.33 11.21 -9.03
CA GLY A 28 -5.27 11.57 -8.10
C GLY A 28 -4.85 10.43 -7.21
N SER A 29 -4.19 10.74 -6.10
CA SER A 29 -3.64 9.74 -5.20
C SER A 29 -4.73 9.09 -4.34
N ILE A 30 -4.38 7.94 -3.77
CA ILE A 30 -5.28 7.23 -2.85
C ILE A 30 -5.60 8.11 -1.64
N TYR A 31 -4.59 8.79 -1.08
CA TYR A 31 -4.81 9.64 0.10
C TYR A 31 -5.67 10.86 -0.23
N GLN A 32 -5.57 11.40 -1.44
CA GLN A 32 -6.48 12.46 -1.87
C GLN A 32 -7.91 11.98 -1.94
N MET A 33 -8.13 10.76 -2.42
CA MET A 33 -9.45 10.16 -2.45
C MET A 33 -10.02 10.01 -1.03
N TYR A 34 -9.20 9.56 -0.08
CA TYR A 34 -9.64 9.42 1.31
C TYR A 34 -10.12 10.77 1.87
N GLN A 35 -9.37 11.82 1.59
CA GLN A 35 -9.70 13.15 2.09
C GLN A 35 -10.94 13.72 1.43
N MET A 36 -11.01 13.67 0.12
CA MET A 36 -12.09 14.32 -0.63
C MET A 36 -13.42 13.60 -0.50
N GLU A 37 -13.42 12.27 -0.47
CA GLU A 37 -14.66 11.51 -0.50
C GLU A 37 -15.08 10.97 0.86
N TYR A 38 -14.17 10.85 1.80
CA TYR A 38 -14.46 10.28 3.12
C TYR A 38 -14.07 11.19 4.28
N GLY A 39 -13.52 12.36 3.99
CA GLY A 39 -13.10 13.30 5.01
C GLY A 39 -11.98 12.77 5.92
N GLN A 40 -11.21 11.81 5.44
CA GLN A 40 -10.14 11.20 6.20
C GLN A 40 -8.79 11.70 5.70
N THR A 41 -8.11 12.48 6.53
CA THR A 41 -6.82 13.08 6.17
C THR A 41 -5.69 12.26 6.77
N VAL A 42 -4.80 11.75 5.93
CA VAL A 42 -3.58 11.10 6.39
C VAL A 42 -2.59 12.17 6.80
N VAL A 43 -2.24 12.20 8.08
CA VAL A 43 -1.33 13.18 8.64
C VAL A 43 0.11 12.68 8.63
N ARG A 44 0.30 11.39 8.91
CA ARG A 44 1.62 10.77 8.86
C ARG A 44 1.47 9.27 8.61
N SER A 45 2.56 8.66 8.19
CA SER A 45 2.60 7.22 8.04
C SER A 45 3.93 6.70 8.56
N SER A 46 3.92 5.46 9.02
CA SER A 46 5.14 4.76 9.38
C SER A 46 5.28 3.54 8.50
N GLU A 47 6.51 3.24 8.13
CA GLU A 47 6.81 2.11 7.26
C GLU A 47 7.86 1.23 7.88
N ARG A 48 7.70 -0.08 7.67
CA ARG A 48 8.68 -1.08 8.06
C ARG A 48 8.98 -1.93 6.84
N LEU A 49 10.26 -2.05 6.53
CA LEU A 49 10.73 -2.74 5.34
C LEU A 49 11.49 -3.99 5.73
N ARG A 50 11.29 -5.05 4.98
CA ARG A 50 12.04 -6.28 5.16
C ARG A 50 12.14 -7.03 3.85
N ALA A 51 13.18 -7.83 3.69
CA ALA A 51 13.28 -8.78 2.61
C ALA A 51 12.42 -9.99 2.94
N GLY A 52 11.84 -10.59 1.92
CA GLY A 52 11.07 -11.81 2.08
C GLY A 52 11.10 -12.62 0.80
N LEU A 53 10.39 -13.72 0.81
CA LEU A 53 10.20 -14.53 -0.38
C LEU A 53 8.82 -14.23 -0.97
N ALA A 54 8.71 -14.28 -2.30
CA ALA A 54 7.46 -13.97 -2.97
C ALA A 54 6.30 -14.86 -2.52
N GLY A 55 6.57 -16.14 -2.40
CA GLY A 55 5.53 -17.11 -2.14
C GLY A 55 4.76 -17.45 -3.40
N LYS A 56 3.95 -18.48 -3.33
CA LYS A 56 3.33 -19.08 -4.50
C LYS A 56 2.37 -18.13 -5.20
N GLN A 57 1.50 -17.49 -4.46
CA GLN A 57 0.46 -16.64 -5.04
C GLN A 57 1.02 -15.33 -5.59
N HIS A 58 1.85 -14.64 -4.82
CA HIS A 58 2.42 -13.37 -5.27
C HIS A 58 3.40 -13.56 -6.42
N ALA A 59 4.14 -14.68 -6.40
CA ALA A 59 5.09 -14.97 -7.47
C ALA A 59 4.38 -15.07 -8.82
N GLU A 60 3.22 -15.70 -8.85
CA GLU A 60 2.45 -15.83 -10.06
C GLU A 60 2.09 -14.46 -10.66
N TRP A 61 1.61 -13.55 -9.83
CA TRP A 61 1.23 -12.21 -10.26
C TRP A 61 2.43 -11.34 -10.63
N LEU A 62 3.55 -11.53 -9.94
CA LEU A 62 4.75 -10.73 -10.17
C LEU A 62 5.68 -11.30 -11.23
N GLY A 63 5.35 -12.46 -11.81
CA GLY A 63 6.20 -13.10 -12.80
C GLY A 63 7.51 -13.61 -12.22
N LEU A 64 7.48 -14.11 -10.98
CA LEU A 64 8.67 -14.59 -10.26
C LEU A 64 8.50 -16.05 -9.86
N ASN A 65 9.60 -16.66 -9.42
CA ASN A 65 9.56 -17.94 -8.72
C ASN A 65 9.11 -17.72 -7.27
N PRO A 66 8.43 -18.69 -6.64
CA PRO A 66 8.02 -18.54 -5.24
C PRO A 66 9.17 -18.27 -4.28
N GLU A 67 10.37 -18.69 -4.60
CA GLU A 67 11.56 -18.51 -3.77
C GLU A 67 12.33 -17.23 -4.12
N SER A 68 11.83 -16.44 -5.06
CA SER A 68 12.48 -15.18 -5.42
C SER A 68 12.38 -14.17 -4.29
N PRO A 69 13.45 -13.41 -4.02
CA PRO A 69 13.39 -12.36 -3.02
C PRO A 69 12.53 -11.20 -3.48
N VAL A 70 11.80 -10.64 -2.54
CA VAL A 70 10.96 -9.45 -2.76
C VAL A 70 11.18 -8.48 -1.61
N LEU A 71 10.81 -7.23 -1.81
CA LEU A 71 10.75 -6.25 -0.75
C LEU A 71 9.32 -6.20 -0.21
N ILE A 72 9.19 -6.33 1.09
CA ILE A 72 7.90 -6.25 1.77
C ILE A 72 7.88 -4.98 2.59
N ILE A 73 6.90 -4.12 2.34
CA ILE A 73 6.73 -2.87 3.07
C ILE A 73 5.40 -2.94 3.82
N ARG A 74 5.46 -2.76 5.14
CA ARG A 74 4.27 -2.63 5.96
C ARG A 74 4.12 -1.18 6.37
N ARG A 75 2.96 -0.61 6.03
CA ARG A 75 2.68 0.80 6.28
C ARG A 75 1.42 0.93 7.13
N VAL A 76 1.48 1.85 8.09
CA VAL A 76 0.30 2.30 8.83
C VAL A 76 0.14 3.78 8.54
N ALA A 77 -1.01 4.17 7.99
CA ALA A 77 -1.34 5.56 7.76
C ALA A 77 -2.21 6.05 8.91
N LEU A 78 -1.81 7.16 9.51
CA LEU A 78 -2.44 7.72 10.70
C LEU A 78 -3.10 9.04 10.37
N GLY A 79 -4.29 9.25 10.93
CA GLY A 79 -5.02 10.48 10.83
C GLY A 79 -4.76 11.42 11.99
N ILE A 80 -5.69 12.34 12.19
CA ILE A 80 -5.65 13.30 13.31
C ILE A 80 -5.70 12.52 14.62
N GLN A 81 -4.87 12.92 15.60
CA GLN A 81 -4.75 12.27 16.90
C GLN A 81 -4.26 10.82 16.82
N ASP A 82 -3.45 10.55 15.80
CA ASP A 82 -2.83 9.23 15.58
C ASP A 82 -3.85 8.09 15.41
N GLU A 83 -5.00 8.40 14.86
CA GLU A 83 -5.99 7.37 14.55
C GLU A 83 -5.53 6.52 13.37
N PRO A 84 -5.46 5.20 13.52
CA PRO A 84 -5.08 4.36 12.37
C PRO A 84 -6.20 4.39 11.31
N LEU A 85 -5.83 4.76 10.10
CA LEU A 85 -6.77 4.84 8.99
C LEU A 85 -6.62 3.68 8.02
N GLU A 86 -5.37 3.29 7.76
CA GLU A 86 -5.08 2.30 6.74
C GLU A 86 -3.89 1.44 7.16
N TRP A 87 -4.01 0.14 6.94
CA TRP A 87 -2.88 -0.80 7.01
C TRP A 87 -2.63 -1.30 5.61
N ARG A 88 -1.38 -1.22 5.17
CA ARG A 88 -1.01 -1.63 3.82
C ARG A 88 0.20 -2.54 3.86
N VAL A 89 0.13 -3.64 3.12
CA VAL A 89 1.29 -4.49 2.89
C VAL A 89 1.56 -4.46 1.39
N SER A 90 2.74 -3.97 1.03
CA SER A 90 3.18 -3.91 -0.35
C SER A 90 4.26 -4.95 -0.58
N THR A 91 4.11 -5.73 -1.65
CA THR A 91 5.09 -6.73 -2.05
C THR A 91 5.63 -6.31 -3.41
N LEU A 92 6.93 -6.03 -3.47
CA LEU A 92 7.56 -5.46 -4.66
C LEU A 92 8.54 -6.43 -5.30
N ASN A 93 8.44 -6.55 -6.62
CA ASN A 93 9.45 -7.19 -7.43
C ASN A 93 10.59 -6.20 -7.65
N THR A 94 11.71 -6.41 -6.95
CA THR A 94 12.86 -5.51 -7.03
C THR A 94 13.96 -6.03 -7.94
N SER A 95 13.67 -7.03 -8.78
CA SER A 95 14.68 -7.58 -9.70
C SER A 95 15.18 -6.53 -10.69
N GLN A 96 14.31 -5.59 -11.10
CA GLN A 96 14.66 -4.52 -12.02
C GLN A 96 14.13 -3.15 -11.55
N HIS A 97 13.70 -3.05 -10.28
CA HIS A 97 13.14 -1.84 -9.72
C HIS A 97 13.66 -1.64 -8.32
N GLU A 98 13.67 -0.40 -7.88
CA GLU A 98 14.10 -0.04 -6.54
C GLU A 98 12.98 0.70 -5.82
N TYR A 99 12.96 0.61 -4.50
CA TYR A 99 12.11 1.45 -3.68
C TYR A 99 12.89 2.73 -3.39
N PHE A 100 12.34 3.86 -3.81
CA PHE A 100 12.95 5.16 -3.61
C PHE A 100 12.19 5.93 -2.54
N SER A 101 12.92 6.45 -1.57
CA SER A 101 12.36 7.29 -0.53
C SER A 101 13.29 8.48 -0.35
N GLU A 102 12.69 9.66 -0.22
CA GLU A 102 13.45 10.89 -0.07
C GLU A 102 12.99 11.58 1.20
N LEU A 103 13.98 11.92 2.04
CA LEU A 103 13.73 12.65 3.27
C LEU A 103 14.09 14.12 3.03
N VAL A 104 13.10 14.99 3.27
CA VAL A 104 13.31 16.43 3.16
C VAL A 104 13.46 16.99 4.58
N ALA A 105 14.62 17.51 4.87
CA ALA A 105 14.93 18.09 6.19
C ALA A 105 14.46 19.53 6.29
#